data_c751f5180cfb3e936d0095d63f5476aa
#
_entry.id   c751f5180cfb3e936d0095d63f5476aa
#
_cell.length_a   1.000
_cell.length_b   1.000
_cell.length_c   1.000
_cell.angle_alpha   90.00
_cell.angle_beta   90.00
_cell.angle_gamma   90.00
#
_symmetry.space_group_name_H-M   'P 1'
#
loop_
_entity.id
_entity.type
_entity.pdbx_description
1 polymer ?
#
loop_
_entity_poly.entity_id
_entity_poly.type
_entity_poly.pdbx_seq_one_letter_code
_entity_poly.pdbx_strand_id
1 'polypeptide(L)'
;NYWDNLAKKVIFTGSIDAYFDYQLGHLEYRTVRFEMQKLDLPNYQGNAVVNYTDADVPYTRIIEHKHFENFGEEVYKCKTTIISREFSTEWQNGMEPYYPVNDERNSALYEQYRAMAEEEPNVIFGGRLAEYKYYDMDDIVEKALSITI
;
A
#
# COMPACT_ATOMS: atom_id res chain seq x y z
N ASN A 1 -21.97 3.21 -16.65
CA ASN A 1 -20.92 3.14 -15.62
C ASN A 1 -20.63 4.57 -15.12
N TYR A 2 -20.41 4.78 -13.81
CA TYR A 2 -20.14 6.11 -13.23
C TYR A 2 -18.91 6.77 -13.89
N TRP A 3 -17.89 5.99 -14.14
CA TRP A 3 -16.61 6.43 -14.67
C TRP A 3 -16.68 6.92 -16.12
N ASP A 4 -17.58 6.37 -16.95
CA ASP A 4 -17.73 6.74 -18.35
C ASP A 4 -18.19 8.20 -18.56
N ASN A 5 -18.80 8.78 -17.51
CA ASN A 5 -19.23 10.17 -17.51
C ASN A 5 -18.11 11.14 -17.08
N LEU A 6 -17.01 10.62 -16.52
CA LEU A 6 -15.91 11.45 -15.99
C LEU A 6 -14.73 11.57 -16.96
N ALA A 7 -14.40 10.50 -17.68
CA ALA A 7 -13.24 10.45 -18.57
C ALA A 7 -13.43 9.43 -19.70
N LYS A 8 -12.69 9.63 -20.80
CA LYS A 8 -12.61 8.69 -21.92
C LYS A 8 -11.84 7.41 -21.56
N LYS A 9 -10.90 7.52 -20.65
CA LYS A 9 -10.11 6.43 -20.08
C LYS A 9 -9.96 6.65 -18.57
N VAL A 10 -10.05 5.58 -17.81
CA VAL A 10 -9.86 5.57 -16.36
C VAL A 10 -8.70 4.66 -16.03
N ILE A 11 -7.75 5.12 -15.23
CA ILE A 11 -6.73 4.26 -14.63
C ILE A 11 -7.19 3.96 -13.21
N PHE A 12 -7.57 2.71 -12.96
CA PHE A 12 -8.04 2.26 -11.65
C PHE A 12 -6.91 1.55 -10.91
N THR A 13 -6.55 2.05 -9.73
CA THR A 13 -5.44 1.53 -8.90
C THR A 13 -5.90 0.96 -7.56
N GLY A 14 -7.21 0.97 -7.31
CA GLY A 14 -7.81 0.37 -6.12
C GLY A 14 -7.90 -1.16 -6.20
N SER A 15 -8.49 -1.78 -5.19
CA SER A 15 -8.70 -3.22 -5.15
C SER A 15 -9.65 -3.66 -6.27
N ILE A 16 -9.25 -4.64 -7.07
CA ILE A 16 -10.03 -5.09 -8.23
C ILE A 16 -11.38 -5.68 -7.83
N ASP A 17 -11.45 -6.43 -6.74
CA ASP A 17 -12.68 -6.99 -6.19
C ASP A 17 -13.67 -5.89 -5.75
N ALA A 18 -13.16 -4.79 -5.18
CA ALA A 18 -13.98 -3.63 -4.83
C ALA A 18 -14.54 -2.91 -6.07
N TYR A 19 -13.80 -2.86 -7.18
CA TYR A 19 -14.32 -2.31 -8.43
C TYR A 19 -15.58 -3.04 -8.91
N PHE A 20 -15.61 -4.35 -8.73
CA PHE A 20 -16.73 -5.23 -9.11
C PHE A 20 -17.69 -5.52 -7.95
N ASP A 21 -17.78 -4.64 -6.93
CA ASP A 21 -18.67 -4.77 -5.78
C ASP A 21 -18.59 -6.15 -5.08
N TYR A 22 -17.40 -6.77 -5.10
CA TYR A 22 -17.12 -8.07 -4.46
C TYR A 22 -17.99 -9.23 -4.92
N GLN A 23 -18.57 -9.16 -6.14
CA GLN A 23 -19.58 -10.11 -6.63
C GLN A 23 -19.09 -11.58 -6.73
N LEU A 24 -17.78 -11.80 -6.80
CA LEU A 24 -17.16 -13.14 -6.76
C LEU A 24 -16.60 -13.50 -5.37
N GLY A 25 -16.70 -12.58 -4.41
CA GLY A 25 -16.14 -12.69 -3.07
C GLY A 25 -14.93 -11.78 -2.86
N HIS A 26 -14.45 -11.72 -1.62
CA HIS A 26 -13.33 -10.87 -1.24
C HIS A 26 -11.99 -11.55 -1.52
N LEU A 27 -11.07 -10.79 -2.10
CA LEU A 27 -9.63 -11.07 -2.08
C LEU A 27 -9.08 -10.74 -0.70
N GLU A 28 -8.06 -11.46 -0.28
CA GLU A 28 -7.42 -11.26 1.03
C GLU A 28 -6.16 -10.41 0.90
N TYR A 29 -5.96 -9.56 1.90
CA TYR A 29 -4.83 -8.64 1.95
C TYR A 29 -4.12 -8.72 3.30
N ARG A 30 -2.91 -8.24 3.34
CA ARG A 30 -2.21 -7.85 4.57
C ARG A 30 -2.27 -6.34 4.69
N THR A 31 -2.30 -5.86 5.92
CA THR A 31 -2.25 -4.43 6.22
C THR A 31 -1.21 -4.14 7.30
N VAL A 32 -1.01 -2.88 7.61
CA VAL A 32 -0.12 -2.44 8.67
C VAL A 32 -0.88 -1.53 9.64
N ARG A 33 -0.48 -1.60 10.90
CA ARG A 33 -0.95 -0.75 11.97
C ARG A 33 0.24 0.05 12.52
N PHE A 34 0.03 1.33 12.76
CA PHE A 34 1.05 2.21 13.31
C PHE A 34 0.73 2.63 14.74
N GLU A 35 1.75 2.59 15.60
CA GLU A 35 1.72 3.19 16.93
C GLU A 35 2.68 4.37 16.96
N MET A 36 2.12 5.59 17.08
CA MET A 36 2.90 6.81 17.15
C MET A 36 3.24 7.15 18.60
N GLN A 37 4.49 7.58 18.82
CA GLN A 37 4.97 8.02 20.12
C GLN A 37 5.83 9.28 19.99
N LYS A 38 5.53 10.30 20.80
CA LYS A 38 6.42 11.45 21.01
C LYS A 38 7.41 11.12 22.11
N LEU A 39 8.69 11.38 21.87
CA LEU A 39 9.77 11.14 22.82
C LEU A 39 10.46 12.47 23.17
N ASP A 40 10.77 12.66 24.46
CA ASP A 40 11.49 13.85 24.96
C ASP A 40 13.01 13.67 24.82
N LEU A 41 13.43 13.37 23.58
CA LEU A 41 14.83 13.29 23.19
C LEU A 41 15.01 13.78 21.75
N PRO A 42 16.16 14.39 21.41
CA PRO A 42 16.33 15.04 20.11
C PRO A 42 16.49 14.07 18.94
N ASN A 43 16.90 12.82 19.22
CA ASN A 43 17.16 11.78 18.21
C ASN A 43 17.00 10.41 18.85
N TYR A 44 16.27 9.51 18.21
CA TYR A 44 16.03 8.15 18.69
C TYR A 44 16.95 7.13 18.02
N GLN A 45 16.93 7.08 16.69
CA GLN A 45 17.67 6.06 15.92
C GLN A 45 18.64 6.64 14.89
N GLY A 46 18.60 7.95 14.63
CA GLY A 46 19.55 8.63 13.71
C GLY A 46 19.29 8.38 12.23
N ASN A 47 18.18 7.72 11.89
CA ASN A 47 17.78 7.43 10.53
C ASN A 47 16.26 7.46 10.40
N ALA A 48 15.74 7.77 9.19
CA ALA A 48 14.31 7.84 8.95
C ALA A 48 13.62 6.49 9.17
N VAL A 49 14.20 5.38 8.74
CA VAL A 49 13.60 4.05 8.81
C VAL A 49 14.66 3.02 9.25
N VAL A 50 14.30 2.22 10.25
CA VAL A 50 15.08 1.04 10.68
C VAL A 50 14.13 -0.17 10.67
N ASN A 51 14.50 -1.22 9.92
CA ASN A 51 13.76 -2.48 9.87
C ASN A 51 14.27 -3.44 10.95
N TYR A 52 13.34 -4.21 11.52
CA TYR A 52 13.59 -5.22 12.55
C TYR A 52 13.20 -6.60 11.99
N THR A 53 14.11 -7.56 12.12
CA THR A 53 13.95 -8.92 11.60
C THR A 53 13.96 -9.98 12.70
N ASP A 54 14.23 -9.58 13.95
CA ASP A 54 14.29 -10.49 15.09
C ASP A 54 12.88 -10.99 15.46
N ALA A 55 12.77 -12.29 15.73
CA ALA A 55 11.48 -12.94 15.98
C ALA A 55 10.79 -12.49 17.28
N ASP A 56 11.54 -11.95 18.24
CA ASP A 56 11.06 -11.42 19.51
C ASP A 56 10.62 -9.95 19.46
N VAL A 57 10.86 -9.27 18.33
CA VAL A 57 10.41 -7.89 18.09
C VAL A 57 9.06 -7.92 17.38
N PRO A 58 7.99 -7.37 18.00
CA PRO A 58 6.63 -7.50 17.45
C PRO A 58 6.31 -6.55 16.29
N TYR A 59 7.16 -5.59 15.98
CA TYR A 59 7.01 -4.62 14.89
C TYR A 59 8.05 -4.85 13.80
N THR A 60 7.69 -4.52 12.57
CA THR A 60 8.54 -4.72 11.38
C THR A 60 9.53 -3.60 11.17
N ARG A 61 9.17 -2.38 11.61
CA ARG A 61 10.06 -1.20 11.50
C ARG A 61 9.72 -0.11 12.50
N ILE A 62 10.69 0.76 12.73
CA ILE A 62 10.47 2.06 13.37
C ILE A 62 10.79 3.15 12.35
N ILE A 63 9.89 4.11 12.26
CA ILE A 63 10.02 5.33 11.46
C ILE A 63 10.27 6.49 12.43
N GLU A 64 11.39 7.19 12.30
CA GLU A 64 11.64 8.45 13.01
C GLU A 64 11.45 9.60 12.04
N HIS A 65 10.30 10.28 12.16
CA HIS A 65 9.78 11.18 11.13
C HIS A 65 10.68 12.36 10.80
N LYS A 66 11.41 12.92 11.78
CA LYS A 66 12.26 14.10 11.56
C LYS A 66 13.38 13.90 10.55
N HIS A 67 13.76 12.66 10.24
CA HIS A 67 14.84 12.36 9.32
C HIS A 67 14.41 12.27 7.84
N PHE A 68 13.13 12.51 7.54
CA PHE A 68 12.70 12.70 6.16
C PHE A 68 13.03 14.11 5.66
N GLU A 69 13.59 14.21 4.47
CA GLU A 69 14.06 15.47 3.87
C GLU A 69 12.97 16.55 3.76
N ASN A 70 11.73 16.16 3.57
CA ASN A 70 10.60 17.08 3.41
C ASN A 70 10.34 17.96 4.65
N PHE A 71 10.82 17.60 5.82
CA PHE A 71 10.66 18.41 7.05
C PHE A 71 11.72 19.52 7.18
N GLY A 72 12.77 19.50 6.35
CA GLY A 72 13.85 20.47 6.36
C GLY A 72 14.73 20.40 7.61
N GLU A 73 15.72 21.29 7.68
CA GLU A 73 16.72 21.27 8.75
C GLU A 73 16.23 21.79 10.11
N GLU A 74 15.15 22.57 10.13
CA GLU A 74 14.62 23.17 11.37
C GLU A 74 14.17 22.13 12.40
N VAL A 75 13.74 20.93 11.93
CA VAL A 75 13.31 19.85 12.83
C VAL A 75 14.44 19.33 13.71
N TYR A 76 15.71 19.45 13.28
CA TYR A 76 16.86 19.01 14.08
C TYR A 76 17.15 19.91 15.28
N LYS A 77 16.57 21.12 15.34
CA LYS A 77 16.62 22.01 16.51
C LYS A 77 15.63 21.59 17.60
N CYS A 78 14.65 20.74 17.28
CA CYS A 78 13.67 20.26 18.22
C CYS A 78 14.29 19.28 19.22
N LYS A 79 14.02 19.51 20.51
CA LYS A 79 14.47 18.66 21.62
C LYS A 79 13.66 17.37 21.76
N THR A 80 12.63 17.21 20.93
CA THR A 80 11.74 16.05 20.92
C THR A 80 11.76 15.41 19.54
N THR A 81 11.43 14.11 19.46
CA THR A 81 11.21 13.41 18.20
C THR A 81 9.90 12.63 18.23
N ILE A 82 9.38 12.30 17.05
CA ILE A 82 8.20 11.43 16.87
C ILE A 82 8.66 10.17 16.15
N ILE A 83 8.31 9.04 16.71
CA ILE A 83 8.51 7.74 16.08
C ILE A 83 7.15 7.07 15.80
N SER A 84 7.11 6.22 14.78
CA SER A 84 6.02 5.28 14.52
C SER A 84 6.56 3.87 14.47
N ARG A 85 5.99 2.95 15.25
CA ARG A 85 6.22 1.52 15.12
C ARG A 85 5.18 0.93 14.18
N GLU A 86 5.63 0.21 13.16
CA GLU A 86 4.79 -0.45 12.17
C GLU A 86 4.62 -1.93 12.56
N PHE A 87 3.37 -2.37 12.66
CA PHE A 87 3.02 -3.75 12.93
C PHE A 87 2.31 -4.35 11.73
N SER A 88 2.80 -5.46 11.20
CA SER A 88 2.06 -6.25 10.21
C SER A 88 0.84 -6.88 10.87
N THR A 89 -0.31 -6.79 10.22
CA THR A 89 -1.56 -7.39 10.70
C THR A 89 -2.40 -7.91 9.54
N GLU A 90 -3.35 -8.78 9.87
CA GLU A 90 -4.35 -9.23 8.91
C GLU A 90 -5.30 -8.09 8.56
N TRP A 91 -5.61 -8.00 7.28
CA TRP A 91 -6.57 -7.03 6.80
C TRP A 91 -7.99 -7.44 7.17
N GLN A 92 -8.82 -6.48 7.49
CA GLN A 92 -10.26 -6.64 7.70
C GLN A 92 -11.00 -5.59 6.89
N ASN A 93 -12.25 -5.88 6.54
CA ASN A 93 -13.08 -4.93 5.79
C ASN A 93 -13.12 -3.56 6.49
N GLY A 94 -12.86 -2.50 5.72
CA GLY A 94 -12.75 -1.12 6.21
C GLY A 94 -11.33 -0.67 6.56
N MET A 95 -10.35 -1.58 6.54
CA MET A 95 -8.93 -1.21 6.64
C MET A 95 -8.34 -0.95 5.25
N GLU A 96 -7.25 -0.18 5.20
CA GLU A 96 -6.46 0.01 3.99
C GLU A 96 -5.74 -1.30 3.61
N PRO A 97 -5.89 -1.84 2.40
CA PRO A 97 -5.12 -2.98 1.93
C PRO A 97 -3.73 -2.53 1.46
N TYR A 98 -2.67 -3.21 1.92
CA TYR A 98 -1.29 -2.89 1.52
C TYR A 98 -0.67 -3.94 0.61
N TYR A 99 -0.88 -5.21 0.92
CA TYR A 99 -0.22 -6.31 0.23
C TYR A 99 -1.21 -7.43 -0.07
N PRO A 100 -1.25 -7.98 -1.31
CA PRO A 100 -2.05 -9.14 -1.63
C PRO A 100 -1.53 -10.40 -0.92
N VAL A 101 -2.43 -11.32 -0.59
CA VAL A 101 -2.11 -12.65 -0.08
C VAL A 101 -2.04 -13.61 -1.27
N ASN A 102 -0.81 -13.98 -1.65
CA ASN A 102 -0.54 -14.84 -2.81
C ASN A 102 -0.64 -16.32 -2.44
N ASP A 103 -1.85 -16.82 -2.27
CA ASP A 103 -2.15 -18.24 -2.16
C ASP A 103 -2.96 -18.75 -3.37
N GLU A 104 -3.18 -20.06 -3.44
CA GLU A 104 -3.90 -20.70 -4.55
C GLU A 104 -5.35 -20.20 -4.67
N ARG A 105 -6.07 -20.05 -3.54
CA ARG A 105 -7.44 -19.56 -3.50
C ARG A 105 -7.55 -18.14 -4.04
N ASN A 106 -6.74 -17.23 -3.51
CA ASN A 106 -6.77 -15.84 -3.90
C ASN A 106 -6.29 -15.64 -5.36
N SER A 107 -5.30 -16.41 -5.79
CA SER A 107 -4.84 -16.38 -7.18
C SER A 107 -5.94 -16.83 -8.16
N ALA A 108 -6.66 -17.92 -7.83
CA ALA A 108 -7.78 -18.38 -8.65
C ALA A 108 -8.96 -17.38 -8.67
N LEU A 109 -9.23 -16.72 -7.56
CA LEU A 109 -10.27 -15.68 -7.49
C LEU A 109 -9.86 -14.43 -8.27
N TYR A 110 -8.59 -14.02 -8.16
CA TYR A 110 -8.06 -12.88 -8.92
C TYR A 110 -8.17 -13.11 -10.44
N GLU A 111 -7.84 -14.30 -10.94
CA GLU A 111 -7.96 -14.61 -12.38
C GLU A 111 -9.41 -14.44 -12.89
N GLN A 112 -10.42 -14.72 -12.06
CA GLN A 112 -11.81 -14.49 -12.43
C GLN A 112 -12.12 -12.98 -12.52
N TYR A 113 -11.66 -12.18 -11.56
CA TYR A 113 -11.78 -10.72 -11.62
C TYR A 113 -10.99 -10.12 -12.79
N ARG A 114 -9.82 -10.66 -13.10
CA ARG A 114 -9.03 -10.24 -14.26
C ARG A 114 -9.76 -10.46 -15.57
N ALA A 115 -10.41 -11.61 -15.72
CA ALA A 115 -11.23 -11.88 -16.91
C ALA A 115 -12.39 -10.87 -17.05
N MET A 116 -13.02 -10.45 -15.94
CA MET A 116 -14.04 -9.39 -15.98
C MET A 116 -13.42 -8.03 -16.32
N ALA A 117 -12.24 -7.73 -15.84
CA ALA A 117 -11.54 -6.48 -16.13
C ALA A 117 -11.17 -6.35 -17.61
N GLU A 118 -10.90 -7.45 -18.31
CA GLU A 118 -10.66 -7.49 -19.77
C GLU A 118 -11.88 -7.07 -20.60
N GLU A 119 -13.09 -7.16 -20.03
CA GLU A 119 -14.33 -6.71 -20.67
C GLU A 119 -14.63 -5.21 -20.43
N GLU A 120 -13.77 -4.49 -19.70
CA GLU A 120 -13.91 -3.06 -19.42
C GLU A 120 -13.05 -2.20 -20.39
N PRO A 121 -13.54 -1.81 -21.57
CA PRO A 121 -12.72 -1.24 -22.65
C PRO A 121 -12.13 0.14 -22.33
N ASN A 122 -12.72 0.84 -21.36
CA ASN A 122 -12.34 2.20 -20.99
C ASN A 122 -11.57 2.28 -19.68
N VAL A 123 -11.31 1.14 -19.01
CA VAL A 123 -10.62 1.08 -17.72
C VAL A 123 -9.30 0.34 -17.88
N ILE A 124 -8.24 0.93 -17.38
CA ILE A 124 -6.92 0.30 -17.25
C ILE A 124 -6.75 -0.02 -15.78
N PHE A 125 -6.68 -1.30 -15.45
CA PHE A 125 -6.38 -1.76 -14.10
C PHE A 125 -4.86 -1.81 -13.91
N GLY A 126 -4.34 -1.06 -12.94
CA GLY A 126 -2.90 -0.98 -12.70
C GLY A 126 -2.56 -0.78 -11.23
N GLY A 127 -1.35 -1.14 -10.85
CA GLY A 127 -0.90 -1.03 -9.47
C GLY A 127 -1.15 -2.28 -8.63
N ARG A 128 -0.58 -2.30 -7.43
CA ARG A 128 -0.55 -3.48 -6.55
C ARG A 128 -1.92 -4.09 -6.27
N LEU A 129 -2.94 -3.26 -6.08
CA LEU A 129 -4.27 -3.71 -5.67
C LEU A 129 -5.12 -4.13 -6.88
N ALA A 130 -5.07 -3.39 -7.98
CA ALA A 130 -5.82 -3.72 -9.18
C ALA A 130 -5.24 -4.93 -9.92
N GLU A 131 -3.93 -5.14 -9.85
CA GLU A 131 -3.26 -6.29 -10.45
C GLU A 131 -3.01 -7.43 -9.47
N TYR A 132 -3.45 -7.26 -8.24
CA TYR A 132 -3.29 -8.22 -7.13
C TYR A 132 -1.86 -8.79 -7.06
N LYS A 133 -0.86 -7.90 -7.17
CA LYS A 133 0.55 -8.26 -7.25
C LYS A 133 1.42 -7.33 -6.42
N TYR A 134 2.44 -7.89 -5.77
CA TYR A 134 3.47 -7.08 -5.14
C TYR A 134 4.39 -6.49 -6.20
N TYR A 135 4.64 -5.19 -6.09
CA TYR A 135 5.61 -4.45 -6.89
C TYR A 135 6.51 -3.63 -5.98
N ASP A 136 7.79 -3.58 -6.27
CA ASP A 136 8.67 -2.55 -5.72
C ASP A 136 8.39 -1.19 -6.40
N MET A 137 8.96 -0.10 -5.87
CA MET A 137 8.64 1.24 -6.38
C MET A 137 9.12 1.45 -7.83
N ASP A 138 10.28 0.91 -8.17
CA ASP A 138 10.85 0.96 -9.52
C ASP A 138 10.00 0.18 -10.53
N ASP A 139 9.57 -1.03 -10.19
CA ASP A 139 8.67 -1.85 -11.02
C ASP A 139 7.37 -1.11 -11.33
N ILE A 140 6.76 -0.48 -10.32
CA ILE A 140 5.48 0.20 -10.52
C ILE A 140 5.62 1.48 -11.33
N VAL A 141 6.75 2.20 -11.20
CA VAL A 141 7.06 3.37 -12.02
C VAL A 141 7.30 2.95 -13.47
N GLU A 142 8.11 1.91 -13.73
CA GLU A 142 8.34 1.37 -15.06
C GLU A 142 7.03 0.98 -15.74
N LYS A 143 6.17 0.27 -15.00
CA LYS A 143 4.86 -0.14 -15.50
C LYS A 143 3.96 1.04 -15.82
N ALA A 144 3.89 2.03 -14.94
CA ALA A 144 3.10 3.24 -15.17
C ALA A 144 3.57 4.01 -16.42
N LEU A 145 4.89 4.10 -16.64
CA LEU A 145 5.46 4.75 -17.82
C LEU A 145 5.21 3.95 -19.11
N SER A 146 4.97 2.65 -19.04
CA SER A 146 4.66 1.81 -20.19
C SER A 146 3.20 1.87 -20.65
N ILE A 147 2.30 2.45 -19.85
CA ILE A 147 0.89 2.60 -20.20
C ILE A 147 0.74 3.63 -21.33
N THR A 148 0.16 3.20 -22.43
CA THR A 148 -0.23 4.10 -23.53
C THR A 148 -1.72 4.41 -23.40
N ILE A 149 -2.06 5.71 -23.30
CA ILE A 149 -3.43 6.22 -23.14
C ILE A 149 -3.97 6.69 -24.49
#